data_0146622ad1a4be60a2e13d847b9e0746
#
_entry.id   0146622ad1a4be60a2e13d847b9e0746
#
_cell.length_a   1.000
_cell.length_b   1.000
_cell.length_c   1.000
_cell.angle_alpha   90.00
_cell.angle_beta   90.00
_cell.angle_gamma   90.00
#
_symmetry.space_group_name_H-M   'P 1'
#
loop_
_entity.id
_entity.type
_entity.pdbx_description
1 polymer ?
#
loop_
_entity_poly.entity_id
_entity_poly.type
_entity_poly.pdbx_seq_one_letter_code
_entity_poly.pdbx_strand_id
1 'polypeptide(L)'
;MTEVIKLKKLKKNFKGVASVDLERLTVRKGEIYGFLGPNGAGKTTTMKMILSLIEPTSGSIEVMNAPINKSNDYLKYIGSMIEEPSYYPNLTGYENLLVFQKMLGFKEENILKTLELVGLSEEKNRKKLVKAYSLGMKQRLALAFALVKEPQILLLDEPTNGLDPSGIHEIRELIIRLAKEEGLTIFISSHILSEIEQIADRVGIINHGRLVYEGEIEKINANNWVEIEGKFDIEKLKPLFGDSFGNRKIEYTAKLIKIWNTDNEQIANIVRSLVELDFPIFRVEHRKENLEDIFLELTKEL
;
A
#
# COMPACT_ATOMS: atom_id res chain seq x y z
N MET A 1 14.00 -8.40 11.34
CA MET A 1 13.82 -7.00 10.92
C MET A 1 13.32 -6.18 12.09
N THR A 2 13.78 -4.93 12.23
CA THR A 2 13.38 -4.06 13.35
C THR A 2 12.01 -3.46 13.12
N GLU A 3 11.07 -3.63 14.05
CA GLU A 3 9.75 -3.01 14.02
C GLU A 3 9.84 -1.56 14.52
N VAL A 4 9.39 -0.59 13.73
CA VAL A 4 9.46 0.85 14.05
C VAL A 4 8.11 1.45 14.45
N ILE A 5 6.99 0.82 14.06
CA ILE A 5 5.64 1.12 14.57
C ILE A 5 5.04 -0.18 15.08
N LYS A 6 4.44 -0.14 16.27
CA LYS A 6 3.75 -1.28 16.87
C LYS A 6 2.44 -0.82 17.48
N LEU A 7 1.35 -1.41 17.02
CA LEU A 7 0.01 -1.22 17.56
C LEU A 7 -0.40 -2.52 18.26
N LYS A 8 -0.88 -2.43 19.51
CA LYS A 8 -1.30 -3.61 20.30
C LYS A 8 -2.65 -3.33 20.95
N LYS A 9 -3.64 -4.17 20.67
CA LYS A 9 -5.02 -4.11 21.19
C LYS A 9 -5.60 -2.71 21.07
N LEU A 10 -5.30 -2.04 19.95
CA LEU A 10 -5.63 -0.64 19.72
C LEU A 10 -7.10 -0.49 19.37
N LYS A 11 -7.83 0.26 20.20
CA LYS A 11 -9.26 0.53 19.99
C LYS A 11 -9.55 2.01 19.97
N LYS A 12 -10.46 2.41 19.08
CA LYS A 12 -11.08 3.73 19.08
C LYS A 12 -12.57 3.60 18.89
N ASN A 13 -13.30 4.14 19.87
CA ASN A 13 -14.76 4.23 19.83
C ASN A 13 -15.18 5.69 19.71
N PHE A 14 -16.11 5.97 18.82
CA PHE A 14 -16.81 7.26 18.73
C PHE A 14 -18.28 7.04 19.08
N LYS A 15 -18.77 7.71 20.13
CA LYS A 15 -20.17 7.62 20.58
C LYS A 15 -20.68 6.17 20.71
N GLY A 16 -19.83 5.28 21.21
CA GLY A 16 -20.18 3.87 21.42
C GLY A 16 -20.00 2.97 20.20
N VAL A 17 -19.66 3.52 19.04
CA VAL A 17 -19.38 2.73 17.81
C VAL A 17 -17.88 2.55 17.66
N ALA A 18 -17.43 1.30 17.49
CA ALA A 18 -16.03 0.97 17.24
C ALA A 18 -15.64 1.44 15.83
N SER A 19 -14.69 2.36 15.75
CA SER A 19 -14.10 2.81 14.47
C SER A 19 -12.79 2.08 14.17
N VAL A 20 -12.07 1.65 15.22
CA VAL A 20 -10.83 0.86 15.11
C VAL A 20 -10.81 -0.18 16.22
N ASP A 21 -10.47 -1.41 15.90
CA ASP A 21 -10.28 -2.56 16.82
C ASP A 21 -9.19 -3.48 16.24
N LEU A 22 -7.92 -3.06 16.41
CA LEU A 22 -6.74 -3.75 15.89
C LEU A 22 -6.07 -4.54 17.01
N GLU A 23 -6.05 -5.87 16.92
CA GLU A 23 -5.35 -6.71 17.89
C GLU A 23 -3.84 -6.47 17.83
N ARG A 24 -3.27 -6.47 16.63
CA ARG A 24 -1.86 -6.19 16.38
C ARG A 24 -1.67 -5.65 14.96
N LEU A 25 -0.77 -4.67 14.82
CA LEU A 25 -0.21 -4.24 13.53
C LEU A 25 1.22 -3.80 13.78
N THR A 26 2.14 -4.17 12.87
CA THR A 26 3.54 -3.77 12.97
C THR A 26 4.07 -3.27 11.64
N VAL A 27 4.92 -2.22 11.67
CA VAL A 27 5.65 -1.73 10.50
C VAL A 27 7.14 -1.90 10.75
N ARG A 28 7.85 -2.46 9.77
CA ARG A 28 9.29 -2.74 9.85
C ARG A 28 10.10 -1.59 9.27
N LYS A 29 11.32 -1.42 9.76
CA LYS A 29 12.23 -0.38 9.25
C LYS A 29 12.53 -0.60 7.77
N GLY A 30 12.39 0.45 6.96
CA GLY A 30 12.73 0.47 5.54
C GLY A 30 11.70 -0.19 4.62
N GLU A 31 10.55 -0.69 5.15
CA GLU A 31 9.48 -1.22 4.31
C GLU A 31 8.48 -0.15 3.88
N ILE A 32 7.83 -0.37 2.75
CA ILE A 32 6.59 0.29 2.38
C ILE A 32 5.44 -0.62 2.84
N TYR A 33 4.72 -0.19 3.87
CA TYR A 33 3.55 -0.90 4.39
C TYR A 33 2.27 -0.27 3.85
N GLY A 34 1.52 -1.01 3.05
CA GLY A 34 0.22 -0.62 2.53
C GLY A 34 -0.89 -0.90 3.53
N PHE A 35 -1.69 0.11 3.90
CA PHE A 35 -2.84 -0.03 4.80
C PHE A 35 -4.13 0.20 4.01
N LEU A 36 -4.75 -0.90 3.59
CA LEU A 36 -5.83 -0.95 2.62
C LEU A 36 -7.19 -1.12 3.28
N GLY A 37 -8.21 -0.55 2.67
CA GLY A 37 -9.59 -0.75 3.12
C GLY A 37 -10.55 0.27 2.51
N PRO A 38 -11.86 0.01 2.58
CA PRO A 38 -12.87 0.94 2.08
C PRO A 38 -12.88 2.25 2.88
N ASN A 39 -13.59 3.24 2.34
CA ASN A 39 -13.82 4.50 3.05
C ASN A 39 -14.58 4.23 4.36
N GLY A 40 -14.13 4.86 5.45
CA GLY A 40 -14.70 4.63 6.78
C GLY A 40 -14.19 3.38 7.52
N ALA A 41 -13.29 2.58 6.92
CA ALA A 41 -12.76 1.37 7.57
C ALA A 41 -11.87 1.65 8.80
N GLY A 42 -11.43 2.90 9.03
CA GLY A 42 -10.60 3.27 10.16
C GLY A 42 -9.15 3.65 9.82
N LYS A 43 -8.78 3.72 8.53
CA LYS A 43 -7.41 4.04 8.08
C LYS A 43 -6.89 5.37 8.63
N THR A 44 -7.53 6.48 8.28
CA THR A 44 -7.20 7.83 8.76
C THR A 44 -7.24 7.93 10.29
N THR A 45 -8.23 7.28 10.93
CA THR A 45 -8.33 7.25 12.39
C THR A 45 -7.11 6.58 13.04
N THR A 46 -6.65 5.47 12.46
CA THR A 46 -5.45 4.77 12.93
C THR A 46 -4.21 5.66 12.79
N MET A 47 -4.01 6.31 11.65
CA MET A 47 -2.90 7.24 11.45
C MET A 47 -2.95 8.43 12.39
N LYS A 48 -4.14 9.02 12.62
CA LYS A 48 -4.33 10.12 13.58
C LYS A 48 -3.99 9.70 15.01
N MET A 49 -4.25 8.43 15.40
CA MET A 49 -3.84 7.91 16.72
C MET A 49 -2.32 7.75 16.79
N ILE A 50 -1.64 7.28 15.73
CA ILE A 50 -0.17 7.19 15.69
C ILE A 50 0.47 8.57 15.85
N LEU A 51 -0.15 9.63 15.32
CA LEU A 51 0.31 11.03 15.44
C LEU A 51 -0.13 11.73 16.73
N SER A 52 -0.80 11.03 17.64
CA SER A 52 -1.40 11.63 18.86
C SER A 52 -2.38 12.78 18.57
N LEU A 53 -2.95 12.86 17.36
CA LEU A 53 -4.02 13.80 17.02
C LEU A 53 -5.37 13.35 17.59
N ILE A 54 -5.51 12.06 17.87
CA ILE A 54 -6.67 11.44 18.50
C ILE A 54 -6.16 10.43 19.53
N GLU A 55 -6.65 10.48 20.75
CA GLU A 55 -6.33 9.50 21.78
C GLU A 55 -7.07 8.17 21.51
N PRO A 56 -6.40 7.02 21.63
CA PRO A 56 -7.06 5.72 21.61
C PRO A 56 -7.99 5.55 22.81
N THR A 57 -9.07 4.78 22.64
CA THR A 57 -9.95 4.41 23.76
C THR A 57 -9.27 3.37 24.66
N SER A 58 -8.48 2.46 24.07
CA SER A 58 -7.62 1.49 24.77
C SER A 58 -6.53 0.97 23.87
N GLY A 59 -5.60 0.20 24.45
CA GLY A 59 -4.45 -0.36 23.74
C GLY A 59 -3.20 0.52 23.82
N SER A 60 -2.19 0.20 23.05
CA SER A 60 -0.91 0.91 23.06
C SER A 60 -0.33 1.07 21.67
N ILE A 61 0.40 2.17 21.50
CA ILE A 61 1.17 2.49 20.30
C ILE A 61 2.62 2.74 20.72
N GLU A 62 3.55 2.10 20.04
CA GLU A 62 4.98 2.34 20.17
C GLU A 62 5.54 2.79 18.82
N VAL A 63 6.36 3.85 18.82
CA VAL A 63 7.11 4.33 17.66
C VAL A 63 8.59 4.39 18.02
N MET A 64 9.45 3.82 17.19
CA MET A 64 10.89 3.73 17.43
C MET A 64 11.22 3.13 18.83
N ASN A 65 10.46 2.10 19.23
CA ASN A 65 10.52 1.42 20.53
C ASN A 65 10.17 2.32 21.74
N ALA A 66 9.58 3.49 21.52
CA ALA A 66 9.08 4.37 22.57
C ALA A 66 7.55 4.43 22.56
N PRO A 67 6.87 4.26 23.73
CA PRO A 67 5.43 4.43 23.80
C PRO A 67 5.05 5.89 23.63
N ILE A 68 4.05 6.18 22.78
CA ILE A 68 3.66 7.55 22.40
C ILE A 68 2.97 8.32 23.54
N ASN A 69 2.42 7.64 24.54
CA ASN A 69 1.69 8.27 25.66
C ASN A 69 2.60 8.92 26.71
N LYS A 70 3.92 8.80 26.58
CA LYS A 70 4.88 9.38 27.54
C LYS A 70 5.45 10.73 27.10
N SER A 71 5.60 10.93 25.79
CA SER A 71 6.20 12.15 25.22
C SER A 71 5.85 12.22 23.73
N ASN A 72 5.78 13.43 23.19
CA ASN A 72 5.65 13.68 21.75
C ASN A 72 7.02 13.69 21.01
N ASP A 73 8.12 13.36 21.67
CA ASP A 73 9.47 13.38 21.08
C ASP A 73 9.62 12.44 19.89
N TYR A 74 8.83 11.38 19.83
CA TYR A 74 8.81 10.45 18.70
C TYR A 74 8.35 11.10 17.40
N LEU A 75 7.58 12.21 17.45
CA LEU A 75 7.09 12.93 16.26
C LEU A 75 8.24 13.54 15.43
N LYS A 76 9.42 13.73 16.01
CA LYS A 76 10.61 14.15 15.26
C LYS A 76 11.07 13.12 14.22
N TYR A 77 10.70 11.85 14.40
CA TYR A 77 11.02 10.77 13.47
C TYR A 77 9.96 10.59 12.37
N ILE A 78 8.81 11.27 12.50
CA ILE A 78 7.66 11.09 11.60
C ILE A 78 7.45 12.34 10.77
N GLY A 79 7.40 12.15 9.44
CA GLY A 79 6.76 13.07 8.51
C GLY A 79 5.36 12.55 8.19
N SER A 80 4.38 13.43 8.05
CA SER A 80 3.02 12.99 7.78
C SER A 80 2.32 13.87 6.75
N MET A 81 1.50 13.21 5.94
CA MET A 81 0.53 13.84 5.05
C MET A 81 -0.82 13.17 5.34
N ILE A 82 -1.61 13.84 6.19
CA ILE A 82 -2.96 13.41 6.56
C ILE A 82 -3.90 14.58 6.28
N GLU A 83 -4.92 14.32 5.46
CA GLU A 83 -5.81 15.34 4.90
C GLU A 83 -5.06 16.34 4.00
N GLU A 84 -5.78 17.29 3.42
CA GLU A 84 -5.15 18.32 2.56
C GLU A 84 -4.39 19.34 3.41
N PRO A 85 -3.08 19.56 3.13
CA PRO A 85 -2.33 20.59 3.83
C PRO A 85 -2.89 21.98 3.53
N SER A 86 -2.93 22.83 4.56
CA SER A 86 -3.25 24.24 4.37
C SER A 86 -2.04 25.00 3.82
N TYR A 87 -2.16 25.51 2.60
CA TYR A 87 -1.13 26.34 1.95
C TYR A 87 -1.49 27.81 2.02
N TYR A 88 -0.48 28.65 1.98
CA TYR A 88 -0.63 30.07 1.64
C TYR A 88 -0.68 30.19 0.11
N PRO A 89 -1.85 30.40 -0.51
CA PRO A 89 -2.03 30.30 -1.97
C PRO A 89 -1.29 31.39 -2.76
N ASN A 90 -1.00 32.50 -2.12
CA ASN A 90 -0.28 33.65 -2.70
C ASN A 90 1.23 33.62 -2.44
N LEU A 91 1.76 32.54 -1.90
CA LEU A 91 3.18 32.28 -1.74
C LEU A 91 3.62 31.17 -2.72
N THR A 92 4.90 31.15 -3.05
CA THR A 92 5.54 30.02 -3.77
C THR A 92 5.68 28.81 -2.85
N GLY A 93 6.02 27.64 -3.40
CA GLY A 93 6.32 26.44 -2.59
C GLY A 93 7.49 26.67 -1.63
N TYR A 94 8.54 27.35 -2.07
CA TYR A 94 9.67 27.72 -1.23
C TYR A 94 9.25 28.61 -0.05
N GLU A 95 8.52 29.70 -0.32
CA GLU A 95 8.02 30.61 0.71
C GLU A 95 7.08 29.93 1.71
N ASN A 96 6.23 29.01 1.25
CA ASN A 96 5.41 28.19 2.12
C ASN A 96 6.26 27.37 3.11
N LEU A 97 7.30 26.67 2.61
CA LEU A 97 8.23 25.93 3.47
C LEU A 97 9.06 26.86 4.37
N LEU A 98 9.39 28.06 3.92
CA LEU A 98 10.10 29.06 4.73
C LEU A 98 9.25 29.53 5.94
N VAL A 99 7.93 29.71 5.74
CA VAL A 99 7.01 29.98 6.87
C VAL A 99 7.07 28.84 7.88
N PHE A 100 7.01 27.59 7.42
CA PHE A 100 7.14 26.40 8.28
C PHE A 100 8.49 26.35 9.00
N GLN A 101 9.57 26.72 8.30
CA GLN A 101 10.91 26.79 8.90
C GLN A 101 10.94 27.77 10.09
N LYS A 102 10.32 28.94 9.96
CA LYS A 102 10.24 29.93 11.05
C LYS A 102 9.44 29.42 12.26
N MET A 103 8.46 28.55 12.02
CA MET A 103 7.63 27.98 13.09
C MET A 103 8.30 26.76 13.77
N LEU A 104 8.97 25.90 13.02
CA LEU A 104 9.44 24.59 13.48
C LEU A 104 10.96 24.52 13.72
N GLY A 105 11.74 25.51 13.25
CA GLY A 105 13.16 25.65 13.54
C GLY A 105 14.08 24.66 12.85
N PHE A 106 13.66 24.02 11.74
CA PHE A 106 14.57 23.18 10.95
C PHE A 106 15.52 24.03 10.09
N LYS A 107 16.57 23.43 9.52
CA LYS A 107 17.57 24.16 8.73
C LYS A 107 16.96 24.64 7.40
N GLU A 108 17.23 25.91 7.04
CA GLU A 108 16.71 26.50 5.80
C GLU A 108 17.22 25.77 4.55
N GLU A 109 18.46 25.25 4.58
CA GLU A 109 19.04 24.45 3.49
C GLU A 109 18.19 23.21 3.12
N ASN A 110 17.43 22.66 4.08
CA ASN A 110 16.54 21.52 3.84
C ASN A 110 15.40 21.86 2.88
N ILE A 111 15.02 23.15 2.76
CA ILE A 111 13.94 23.57 1.86
C ILE A 111 14.29 23.26 0.41
N LEU A 112 15.45 23.70 -0.05
CA LEU A 112 15.88 23.47 -1.44
C LEU A 112 16.10 22.00 -1.73
N LYS A 113 16.78 21.29 -0.82
CA LYS A 113 17.01 19.84 -0.90
C LYS A 113 15.68 19.07 -1.03
N THR A 114 14.70 19.44 -0.21
CA THR A 114 13.39 18.76 -0.22
C THR A 114 12.59 19.10 -1.48
N LEU A 115 12.61 20.36 -1.94
CA LEU A 115 11.95 20.73 -3.20
C LEU A 115 12.57 20.02 -4.41
N GLU A 116 13.90 19.80 -4.40
CA GLU A 116 14.58 18.98 -5.41
C GLU A 116 14.11 17.54 -5.35
N LEU A 117 14.09 16.95 -4.16
CA LEU A 117 13.67 15.58 -3.92
C LEU A 117 12.24 15.30 -4.43
N VAL A 118 11.32 16.25 -4.25
CA VAL A 118 9.93 16.11 -4.73
C VAL A 118 9.72 16.64 -6.16
N GLY A 119 10.76 17.07 -6.86
CA GLY A 119 10.68 17.54 -8.25
C GLY A 119 10.01 18.91 -8.44
N LEU A 120 10.13 19.79 -7.45
CA LEU A 120 9.60 21.17 -7.50
C LEU A 120 10.72 22.24 -7.56
N SER A 121 11.98 21.85 -7.77
CA SER A 121 13.14 22.76 -7.76
C SER A 121 13.35 23.52 -9.07
N GLU A 122 12.75 23.10 -10.19
CA GLU A 122 12.89 23.80 -11.48
C GLU A 122 12.49 25.27 -11.37
N GLU A 123 13.22 26.17 -12.03
CA GLU A 123 13.03 27.63 -11.92
C GLU A 123 11.58 28.07 -12.20
N LYS A 124 10.94 27.49 -13.20
CA LYS A 124 9.53 27.75 -13.54
C LYS A 124 8.57 27.40 -12.40
N ASN A 125 8.87 26.34 -11.63
CA ASN A 125 8.06 25.86 -10.51
C ASN A 125 8.34 26.67 -9.23
N ARG A 126 9.61 27.05 -9.01
CA ARG A 126 10.02 27.83 -7.84
C ARG A 126 9.40 29.23 -7.79
N LYS A 127 9.17 29.86 -8.95
CA LYS A 127 8.56 31.21 -9.07
C LYS A 127 7.02 31.16 -9.11
N LYS A 128 6.43 29.98 -9.26
CA LYS A 128 4.99 29.81 -9.40
C LYS A 128 4.30 29.87 -8.03
N LEU A 129 3.23 30.64 -7.91
CA LEU A 129 2.42 30.69 -6.69
C LEU A 129 1.61 29.39 -6.52
N VAL A 130 1.40 28.93 -5.28
CA VAL A 130 0.73 27.67 -4.98
C VAL A 130 -0.72 27.65 -5.49
N LYS A 131 -1.41 28.79 -5.57
CA LYS A 131 -2.75 28.86 -6.21
C LYS A 131 -2.77 28.42 -7.66
N ALA A 132 -1.63 28.51 -8.37
CA ALA A 132 -1.47 28.10 -9.75
C ALA A 132 -0.87 26.69 -9.91
N TYR A 133 -0.65 25.95 -8.82
CA TYR A 133 -0.17 24.58 -8.84
C TYR A 133 -1.27 23.63 -9.35
N SER A 134 -0.88 22.63 -10.17
CA SER A 134 -1.73 21.48 -10.42
C SER A 134 -1.93 20.67 -9.13
N LEU A 135 -2.90 19.77 -9.13
CA LEU A 135 -3.11 18.89 -7.98
C LEU A 135 -1.86 18.06 -7.67
N GLY A 136 -1.20 17.48 -8.69
CA GLY A 136 0.06 16.75 -8.51
C GLY A 136 1.19 17.61 -7.93
N MET A 137 1.31 18.90 -8.34
CA MET A 137 2.27 19.83 -7.71
C MET A 137 1.93 20.11 -6.24
N LYS A 138 0.64 20.20 -5.89
CA LYS A 138 0.19 20.37 -4.51
C LYS A 138 0.51 19.13 -3.68
N GLN A 139 0.29 17.92 -4.21
CA GLN A 139 0.67 16.67 -3.54
C GLN A 139 2.18 16.56 -3.32
N ARG A 140 2.99 16.93 -4.32
CA ARG A 140 4.45 17.00 -4.16
C ARG A 140 4.88 18.01 -3.11
N LEU A 141 4.21 19.16 -3.02
CA LEU A 141 4.46 20.15 -1.95
C LEU A 141 4.05 19.61 -0.58
N ALA A 142 2.93 18.85 -0.48
CA ALA A 142 2.52 18.16 0.74
C ALA A 142 3.57 17.16 1.23
N LEU A 143 4.12 16.37 0.29
CA LEU A 143 5.25 15.48 0.60
C LEU A 143 6.49 16.28 1.04
N ALA A 144 6.76 17.44 0.44
CA ALA A 144 7.87 18.30 0.88
C ALA A 144 7.69 18.77 2.33
N PHE A 145 6.49 19.15 2.76
CA PHE A 145 6.20 19.47 4.16
C PHE A 145 6.46 18.30 5.10
N ALA A 146 6.11 17.08 4.69
CA ALA A 146 6.37 15.88 5.47
C ALA A 146 7.88 15.55 5.56
N LEU A 147 8.65 15.83 4.52
CA LEU A 147 10.05 15.44 4.38
C LEU A 147 11.05 16.46 4.93
N VAL A 148 10.69 17.75 5.00
CA VAL A 148 11.63 18.86 5.25
C VAL A 148 12.39 18.77 6.58
N LYS A 149 11.88 18.00 7.54
CA LYS A 149 12.54 17.72 8.83
C LYS A 149 13.39 16.46 8.83
N GLU A 150 13.63 15.85 7.67
CA GLU A 150 14.41 14.63 7.49
C GLU A 150 13.91 13.48 8.40
N PRO A 151 12.62 13.09 8.29
CA PRO A 151 12.05 12.03 9.11
C PRO A 151 12.65 10.67 8.76
N GLN A 152 12.40 9.66 9.60
CA GLN A 152 12.71 8.25 9.32
C GLN A 152 11.49 7.44 8.89
N ILE A 153 10.30 7.96 9.18
CA ILE A 153 9.01 7.34 8.89
C ILE A 153 8.13 8.35 8.19
N LEU A 154 7.44 7.93 7.12
CA LEU A 154 6.39 8.71 6.46
C LEU A 154 5.03 8.04 6.69
N LEU A 155 4.05 8.83 7.15
CA LEU A 155 2.65 8.44 7.21
C LEU A 155 1.90 9.19 6.09
N LEU A 156 1.40 8.46 5.10
CA LEU A 156 0.75 9.02 3.91
C LEU A 156 -0.70 8.53 3.82
N ASP A 157 -1.65 9.44 4.03
CA ASP A 157 -3.07 9.13 3.94
C ASP A 157 -3.60 9.48 2.55
N GLU A 158 -3.91 8.44 1.73
CA GLU A 158 -4.46 8.57 0.37
C GLU A 158 -3.66 9.54 -0.53
N PRO A 159 -2.31 9.42 -0.67
CA PRO A 159 -1.47 10.44 -1.32
C PRO A 159 -1.73 10.60 -2.82
N THR A 160 -2.38 9.65 -3.46
CA THR A 160 -2.72 9.63 -4.89
C THR A 160 -4.15 10.08 -5.19
N ASN A 161 -4.95 10.34 -4.14
CA ASN A 161 -6.36 10.64 -4.30
C ASN A 161 -6.61 11.88 -5.17
N GLY A 162 -7.50 11.73 -6.17
CA GLY A 162 -7.90 12.79 -7.09
C GLY A 162 -6.90 13.11 -8.21
N LEU A 163 -5.75 12.42 -8.27
CA LEU A 163 -4.79 12.57 -9.36
C LEU A 163 -5.25 11.84 -10.62
N ASP A 164 -4.81 12.33 -11.76
CA ASP A 164 -4.89 11.62 -13.03
C ASP A 164 -3.88 10.46 -13.08
N PRO A 165 -4.00 9.51 -14.02
CA PRO A 165 -3.11 8.35 -14.11
C PRO A 165 -1.61 8.71 -14.17
N SER A 166 -1.25 9.82 -14.84
CA SER A 166 0.15 10.29 -14.89
C SER A 166 0.62 10.75 -13.52
N GLY A 167 -0.19 11.54 -12.81
CA GLY A 167 0.11 12.03 -11.46
C GLY A 167 0.23 10.89 -10.45
N ILE A 168 -0.63 9.88 -10.54
CA ILE A 168 -0.55 8.67 -9.73
C ILE A 168 0.80 7.97 -9.94
N HIS A 169 1.19 7.75 -11.21
CA HIS A 169 2.47 7.12 -11.55
C HIS A 169 3.65 7.91 -10.98
N GLU A 170 3.65 9.24 -11.15
CA GLU A 170 4.74 10.11 -10.67
C GLU A 170 4.88 10.12 -9.14
N ILE A 171 3.75 10.16 -8.40
CA ILE A 171 3.77 10.10 -6.92
C ILE A 171 4.23 8.73 -6.45
N ARG A 172 3.82 7.66 -7.12
CA ARG A 172 4.23 6.29 -6.82
C ARG A 172 5.74 6.10 -6.98
N GLU A 173 6.31 6.54 -8.11
CA GLU A 173 7.76 6.49 -8.35
C GLU A 173 8.53 7.29 -7.29
N LEU A 174 8.00 8.46 -6.89
CA LEU A 174 8.57 9.24 -5.81
C LEU A 174 8.57 8.46 -4.48
N ILE A 175 7.46 7.82 -4.11
CA ILE A 175 7.35 7.01 -2.89
C ILE A 175 8.35 5.85 -2.90
N ILE A 176 8.48 5.13 -4.02
CA ILE A 176 9.44 4.04 -4.19
C ILE A 176 10.87 4.56 -3.99
N ARG A 177 11.22 5.69 -4.62
CA ARG A 177 12.53 6.31 -4.49
C ARG A 177 12.84 6.70 -3.06
N LEU A 178 11.90 7.34 -2.36
CA LEU A 178 12.04 7.70 -0.95
C LEU A 178 12.31 6.49 -0.04
N ALA A 179 11.67 5.37 -0.30
CA ALA A 179 11.92 4.15 0.47
C ALA A 179 13.27 3.51 0.12
N LYS A 180 13.58 3.36 -1.17
CA LYS A 180 14.74 2.58 -1.62
C LYS A 180 16.06 3.36 -1.58
N GLU A 181 16.04 4.65 -1.95
CA GLU A 181 17.25 5.46 -2.05
C GLU A 181 17.51 6.27 -0.78
N GLU A 182 16.45 6.80 -0.14
CA GLU A 182 16.58 7.58 1.10
C GLU A 182 16.39 6.71 2.36
N GLY A 183 16.04 5.43 2.22
CA GLY A 183 15.90 4.48 3.31
C GLY A 183 14.73 4.74 4.26
N LEU A 184 13.71 5.46 3.80
CA LEU A 184 12.54 5.80 4.61
C LEU A 184 11.64 4.57 4.82
N THR A 185 11.05 4.49 6.01
CA THR A 185 9.93 3.58 6.27
C THR A 185 8.65 4.30 5.90
N ILE A 186 7.79 3.69 5.10
CA ILE A 186 6.56 4.33 4.62
C ILE A 186 5.34 3.52 5.05
N PHE A 187 4.41 4.18 5.74
CA PHE A 187 3.08 3.66 6.05
C PHE A 187 2.06 4.45 5.23
N ILE A 188 1.49 3.79 4.21
CA ILE A 188 0.62 4.44 3.23
C ILE A 188 -0.76 3.83 3.28
N SER A 189 -1.80 4.68 3.37
CA SER A 189 -3.19 4.23 3.19
C SER A 189 -3.65 4.40 1.74
N SER A 190 -4.51 3.48 1.30
CA SER A 190 -5.26 3.61 0.05
C SER A 190 -6.55 2.80 0.12
N HIS A 191 -7.50 3.16 -0.72
CA HIS A 191 -8.66 2.34 -1.03
C HIS A 191 -8.53 1.65 -2.40
N ILE A 192 -7.45 1.92 -3.14
CA ILE A 192 -7.16 1.36 -4.46
C ILE A 192 -6.08 0.28 -4.30
N LEU A 193 -6.50 -0.98 -4.39
CA LEU A 193 -5.64 -2.13 -4.14
C LEU A 193 -4.49 -2.23 -5.16
N SER A 194 -4.79 -2.02 -6.44
CA SER A 194 -3.81 -2.13 -7.52
C SER A 194 -2.66 -1.10 -7.44
N GLU A 195 -2.88 0.06 -6.79
CA GLU A 195 -1.82 1.04 -6.55
C GLU A 195 -0.82 0.54 -5.50
N ILE A 196 -1.34 -0.01 -4.41
CA ILE A 196 -0.51 -0.51 -3.30
C ILE A 196 0.23 -1.79 -3.68
N GLU A 197 -0.41 -2.67 -4.45
CA GLU A 197 0.22 -3.90 -4.95
C GLU A 197 1.52 -3.64 -5.73
N GLN A 198 1.62 -2.47 -6.37
CA GLN A 198 2.79 -2.10 -7.17
C GLN A 198 3.95 -1.50 -6.36
N ILE A 199 3.72 -1.06 -5.13
CA ILE A 199 4.73 -0.34 -4.34
C ILE A 199 5.04 -0.94 -2.98
N ALA A 200 4.07 -1.64 -2.36
CA ALA A 200 4.21 -2.11 -1.00
C ALA A 200 5.00 -3.42 -0.92
N ASP A 201 5.79 -3.55 0.13
CA ASP A 201 6.46 -4.82 0.50
C ASP A 201 5.49 -5.70 1.29
N ARG A 202 4.70 -5.09 2.18
CA ARG A 202 3.65 -5.74 2.98
C ARG A 202 2.38 -4.92 2.98
N VAL A 203 1.26 -5.63 3.16
CA VAL A 203 -0.05 -5.00 3.23
C VAL A 203 -0.84 -5.51 4.43
N GLY A 204 -1.64 -4.61 5.00
CA GLY A 204 -2.71 -4.93 5.93
C GLY A 204 -4.04 -4.44 5.38
N ILE A 205 -5.04 -5.32 5.31
CA ILE A 205 -6.39 -4.97 4.88
C ILE A 205 -7.25 -4.76 6.12
N ILE A 206 -7.80 -3.55 6.26
CA ILE A 206 -8.72 -3.20 7.34
C ILE A 206 -10.15 -3.13 6.81
N ASN A 207 -11.09 -3.76 7.52
CA ASN A 207 -12.51 -3.67 7.26
C ASN A 207 -13.27 -3.51 8.58
N HIS A 208 -14.20 -2.56 8.65
CA HIS A 208 -14.96 -2.24 9.87
C HIS A 208 -14.09 -2.12 11.14
N GLY A 209 -12.94 -1.46 11.02
CA GLY A 209 -12.00 -1.24 12.12
C GLY A 209 -11.11 -2.42 12.47
N ARG A 210 -11.24 -3.57 11.84
CA ARG A 210 -10.47 -4.79 12.12
C ARG A 210 -9.51 -5.11 10.99
N LEU A 211 -8.31 -5.57 11.34
CA LEU A 211 -7.38 -6.10 10.37
C LEU A 211 -7.85 -7.50 9.96
N VAL A 212 -8.31 -7.64 8.72
CA VAL A 212 -8.84 -8.90 8.18
C VAL A 212 -7.79 -9.71 7.43
N TYR A 213 -6.71 -9.06 7.00
CA TYR A 213 -5.58 -9.69 6.33
C TYR A 213 -4.29 -8.94 6.61
N GLU A 214 -3.17 -9.64 6.70
CA GLU A 214 -1.83 -9.08 6.70
C GLU A 214 -0.87 -10.05 5.99
N GLY A 215 -0.12 -9.57 4.99
CA GLY A 215 0.77 -10.41 4.20
C GLY A 215 1.85 -9.64 3.44
N GLU A 216 2.85 -10.37 2.96
CA GLU A 216 3.89 -9.87 2.06
C GLU A 216 3.39 -9.93 0.62
N ILE A 217 3.54 -8.85 -0.16
CA ILE A 217 3.09 -8.78 -1.56
C ILE A 217 3.78 -9.86 -2.41
N GLU A 218 5.05 -10.11 -2.18
CA GLU A 218 5.80 -11.13 -2.89
C GLU A 218 5.17 -12.53 -2.75
N LYS A 219 4.64 -12.85 -1.55
CA LYS A 219 3.98 -14.15 -1.32
C LYS A 219 2.62 -14.25 -2.00
N ILE A 220 1.89 -13.15 -2.07
CA ILE A 220 0.62 -13.08 -2.82
C ILE A 220 0.92 -13.33 -4.30
N ASN A 221 1.86 -12.60 -4.87
CA ASN A 221 2.24 -12.71 -6.28
C ASN A 221 2.90 -14.06 -6.64
N ALA A 222 3.45 -14.78 -5.65
CA ALA A 222 3.99 -16.13 -5.85
C ALA A 222 2.89 -17.19 -6.01
N ASN A 223 1.68 -16.92 -5.53
CA ASN A 223 0.54 -17.82 -5.68
C ASN A 223 -0.07 -17.63 -7.07
N ASN A 224 0.42 -18.44 -8.03
CA ASN A 224 -0.02 -18.40 -9.41
C ASN A 224 -0.57 -19.75 -9.86
N TRP A 225 -1.51 -19.71 -10.79
CA TRP A 225 -2.08 -20.89 -11.41
C TRP A 225 -2.38 -20.64 -12.89
N VAL A 226 -2.56 -21.72 -13.63
CA VAL A 226 -3.08 -21.70 -14.98
C VAL A 226 -4.52 -22.12 -14.98
N GLU A 227 -5.37 -21.37 -15.66
CA GLU A 227 -6.73 -21.72 -15.98
C GLU A 227 -6.83 -22.21 -17.42
N ILE A 228 -7.37 -23.41 -17.62
CA ILE A 228 -7.65 -23.99 -18.93
C ILE A 228 -9.15 -24.18 -19.03
N GLU A 229 -9.78 -23.38 -19.89
CA GLU A 229 -11.20 -23.51 -20.21
C GLU A 229 -11.40 -24.46 -21.38
N GLY A 230 -12.36 -25.38 -21.25
CA GLY A 230 -12.61 -26.40 -22.28
C GLY A 230 -13.92 -27.17 -22.03
N LYS A 231 -14.00 -28.32 -22.68
CA LYS A 231 -15.01 -29.34 -22.33
C LYS A 231 -14.29 -30.62 -21.97
N PHE A 232 -14.38 -31.02 -20.73
CA PHE A 232 -13.60 -32.11 -20.18
C PHE A 232 -14.50 -33.24 -19.70
N ASP A 233 -14.15 -34.47 -20.11
CA ASP A 233 -14.71 -35.70 -19.49
C ASP A 233 -13.81 -36.01 -18.29
N ILE A 234 -14.40 -35.94 -17.09
CA ILE A 234 -13.69 -36.09 -15.82
C ILE A 234 -13.04 -37.49 -15.69
N GLU A 235 -13.69 -38.52 -16.21
CA GLU A 235 -13.16 -39.90 -16.13
C GLU A 235 -11.90 -40.04 -17.01
N LYS A 236 -11.87 -39.39 -18.16
CA LYS A 236 -10.70 -39.37 -19.04
C LYS A 236 -9.57 -38.46 -18.56
N LEU A 237 -9.87 -37.46 -17.72
CA LEU A 237 -8.86 -36.54 -17.13
C LEU A 237 -8.09 -37.22 -15.99
N LYS A 238 -8.75 -38.07 -15.18
CA LYS A 238 -8.14 -38.66 -13.97
C LYS A 238 -6.79 -39.34 -14.19
N PRO A 239 -6.57 -40.10 -15.26
CA PRO A 239 -5.29 -40.75 -15.51
C PRO A 239 -4.14 -39.75 -15.76
N LEU A 240 -4.43 -38.55 -16.29
CA LEU A 240 -3.42 -37.52 -16.55
C LEU A 240 -2.85 -36.92 -15.27
N PHE A 241 -3.62 -36.91 -14.16
CA PHE A 241 -3.22 -36.24 -12.93
C PHE A 241 -2.05 -36.88 -12.19
N GLY A 242 -1.69 -38.13 -12.50
CA GLY A 242 -0.52 -38.81 -11.91
C GLY A 242 0.76 -38.60 -12.72
N ASP A 243 0.68 -38.72 -14.03
CA ASP A 243 1.87 -38.78 -14.91
C ASP A 243 2.25 -37.42 -15.48
N SER A 244 1.30 -36.67 -16.04
CA SER A 244 1.58 -35.43 -16.77
C SER A 244 1.55 -34.18 -15.86
N PHE A 245 0.84 -34.22 -14.73
CA PHE A 245 0.62 -33.07 -13.85
C PHE A 245 1.50 -33.07 -12.58
N GLY A 246 2.08 -34.23 -12.22
CA GLY A 246 2.91 -34.39 -11.02
C GLY A 246 2.12 -34.15 -9.71
N ASN A 247 2.84 -33.90 -8.59
CA ASN A 247 2.24 -33.64 -7.26
C ASN A 247 1.75 -32.20 -7.06
N ARG A 248 1.15 -31.58 -8.07
CA ARG A 248 0.64 -30.20 -7.97
C ARG A 248 -0.77 -30.16 -7.43
N LYS A 249 -1.13 -29.03 -6.83
CA LYS A 249 -2.53 -28.73 -6.52
C LYS A 249 -3.28 -28.53 -7.83
N ILE A 250 -4.36 -29.30 -8.03
CA ILE A 250 -5.21 -29.25 -9.22
C ILE A 250 -6.65 -29.19 -8.75
N GLU A 251 -7.41 -28.26 -9.30
CA GLU A 251 -8.85 -28.20 -9.19
C GLU A 251 -9.45 -28.28 -10.60
N TYR A 252 -10.51 -29.07 -10.77
CA TYR A 252 -11.10 -29.26 -12.09
C TYR A 252 -12.60 -29.47 -12.03
N THR A 253 -13.23 -29.05 -13.10
CA THR A 253 -14.64 -29.27 -13.42
C THR A 253 -14.77 -29.73 -14.86
N ALA A 254 -15.98 -30.03 -15.32
CA ALA A 254 -16.22 -30.36 -16.73
C ALA A 254 -15.93 -29.18 -17.70
N LYS A 255 -15.66 -27.96 -17.22
CA LYS A 255 -15.43 -26.77 -18.04
C LYS A 255 -14.13 -26.05 -17.76
N LEU A 256 -13.48 -26.30 -16.64
CA LEU A 256 -12.32 -25.56 -16.17
C LEU A 256 -11.34 -26.47 -15.43
N ILE A 257 -10.06 -26.32 -15.72
CA ILE A 257 -8.95 -26.92 -14.99
C ILE A 257 -8.08 -25.79 -14.46
N LYS A 258 -7.77 -25.83 -13.15
CA LYS A 258 -6.81 -24.94 -12.49
C LYS A 258 -5.62 -25.73 -12.00
N ILE A 259 -4.42 -25.27 -12.32
CA ILE A 259 -3.16 -25.95 -11.98
C ILE A 259 -2.21 -24.95 -11.39
N TRP A 260 -1.79 -25.15 -10.14
CA TRP A 260 -0.88 -24.26 -9.42
C TRP A 260 0.59 -24.58 -9.69
N ASN A 261 1.44 -23.56 -9.57
CA ASN A 261 2.91 -23.68 -9.67
C ASN A 261 3.40 -24.34 -10.96
N THR A 262 2.97 -23.82 -12.09
CA THR A 262 3.26 -24.36 -13.42
C THR A 262 4.07 -23.33 -14.23
N ASP A 263 5.17 -23.76 -14.85
CA ASP A 263 5.92 -22.96 -15.80
C ASP A 263 5.38 -23.12 -17.25
N ASN A 264 5.88 -22.30 -18.16
CA ASN A 264 5.41 -22.26 -19.54
C ASN A 264 5.62 -23.59 -20.29
N GLU A 265 6.72 -24.31 -20.01
CA GLU A 265 7.02 -25.59 -20.67
C GLU A 265 6.04 -26.67 -20.21
N GLN A 266 5.76 -26.69 -18.91
CA GLN A 266 4.78 -27.60 -18.30
C GLN A 266 3.37 -27.33 -18.83
N ILE A 267 2.98 -26.05 -18.97
CA ILE A 267 1.69 -25.67 -19.55
C ILE A 267 1.58 -26.20 -20.97
N ALA A 268 2.62 -26.01 -21.78
CA ALA A 268 2.64 -26.49 -23.16
C ALA A 268 2.47 -28.02 -23.24
N ASN A 269 3.12 -28.77 -22.33
CA ASN A 269 2.99 -30.22 -22.26
C ASN A 269 1.59 -30.66 -21.82
N ILE A 270 1.01 -29.97 -20.79
CA ILE A 270 -0.34 -30.24 -20.33
C ILE A 270 -1.37 -30.01 -21.45
N VAL A 271 -1.26 -28.86 -22.12
CA VAL A 271 -2.15 -28.52 -23.24
C VAL A 271 -2.04 -29.54 -24.35
N ARG A 272 -0.82 -30.00 -24.68
CA ARG A 272 -0.58 -31.05 -25.70
C ARG A 272 -1.31 -32.35 -25.28
N SER A 273 -1.13 -32.82 -24.05
CA SER A 273 -1.79 -34.02 -23.55
C SER A 273 -3.32 -33.91 -23.59
N LEU A 274 -3.88 -32.75 -23.28
CA LEU A 274 -5.31 -32.52 -23.37
C LEU A 274 -5.83 -32.57 -24.82
N VAL A 275 -5.07 -31.99 -25.76
CA VAL A 275 -5.42 -32.02 -27.19
C VAL A 275 -5.30 -33.45 -27.75
N GLU A 276 -4.28 -34.21 -27.35
CA GLU A 276 -4.11 -35.62 -27.76
C GLU A 276 -5.28 -36.52 -27.29
N LEU A 277 -5.97 -36.13 -26.20
CA LEU A 277 -7.19 -36.78 -25.73
C LEU A 277 -8.48 -36.22 -26.34
N ASP A 278 -8.33 -35.40 -27.38
CA ASP A 278 -9.43 -34.80 -28.15
C ASP A 278 -10.35 -33.90 -27.30
N PHE A 279 -9.80 -33.25 -26.25
CA PHE A 279 -10.53 -32.25 -25.49
C PHE A 279 -10.54 -30.89 -26.19
N PRO A 280 -11.72 -30.27 -26.42
CA PRO A 280 -11.80 -28.92 -26.93
C PRO A 280 -11.30 -27.92 -25.88
N ILE A 281 -10.22 -27.20 -26.19
CA ILE A 281 -9.66 -26.13 -25.36
C ILE A 281 -10.07 -24.79 -25.98
N PHE A 282 -10.65 -23.91 -25.16
CA PHE A 282 -11.15 -22.61 -25.59
C PHE A 282 -10.23 -21.48 -25.18
N ARG A 283 -9.59 -21.60 -23.98
CA ARG A 283 -8.73 -20.57 -23.41
C ARG A 283 -7.70 -21.19 -22.49
N VAL A 284 -6.49 -20.64 -22.51
CA VAL A 284 -5.44 -20.93 -21.56
C VAL A 284 -4.92 -19.61 -21.03
N GLU A 285 -5.01 -19.40 -19.75
CA GLU A 285 -4.66 -18.13 -19.11
C GLU A 285 -3.83 -18.35 -17.85
N HIS A 286 -2.73 -17.61 -17.75
CA HIS A 286 -1.98 -17.48 -16.51
C HIS A 286 -2.71 -16.52 -15.57
N ARG A 287 -3.03 -17.00 -14.39
CA ARG A 287 -3.61 -16.21 -13.30
C ARG A 287 -2.60 -16.08 -12.17
N LYS A 288 -2.59 -14.92 -11.57
CA LYS A 288 -1.90 -14.65 -10.30
C LYS A 288 -2.95 -14.23 -9.30
N GLU A 289 -2.79 -14.67 -8.07
CA GLU A 289 -3.54 -14.09 -6.98
C GLU A 289 -3.19 -12.61 -6.87
N ASN A 290 -4.17 -11.78 -6.70
CA ASN A 290 -4.00 -10.34 -6.51
C ASN A 290 -4.74 -9.88 -5.25
N LEU A 291 -4.41 -8.69 -4.78
CA LEU A 291 -5.04 -8.11 -3.59
C LEU A 291 -6.55 -7.95 -3.74
N GLU A 292 -7.05 -7.75 -4.95
CA GLU A 292 -8.48 -7.58 -5.21
C GLU A 292 -9.26 -8.89 -4.99
N ASP A 293 -8.70 -10.01 -5.44
CA ASP A 293 -9.29 -11.34 -5.20
C ASP A 293 -9.38 -11.63 -3.71
N ILE A 294 -8.29 -11.41 -2.97
CA ILE A 294 -8.23 -11.57 -1.50
C ILE A 294 -9.26 -10.65 -0.83
N PHE A 295 -9.30 -9.38 -1.23
CA PHE A 295 -10.22 -8.40 -0.65
C PHE A 295 -11.69 -8.80 -0.88
N LEU A 296 -12.04 -9.22 -2.10
CA LEU A 296 -13.39 -9.65 -2.44
C LEU A 296 -13.81 -10.90 -1.67
N GLU A 297 -12.90 -11.86 -1.48
CA GLU A 297 -13.15 -13.06 -0.70
C GLU A 297 -13.44 -12.72 0.77
N LEU A 298 -12.59 -11.93 1.39
CA LEU A 298 -12.71 -11.53 2.79
C LEU A 298 -13.88 -10.58 3.08
N THR A 299 -14.39 -9.87 2.08
CA THR A 299 -15.52 -8.93 2.25
C THR A 299 -16.87 -9.55 1.92
N LYS A 300 -16.92 -10.71 1.25
CA LYS A 300 -18.17 -11.46 0.98
C LYS A 300 -18.70 -12.20 2.21
N GLU A 301 -17.84 -12.50 3.18
CA GLU A 301 -18.19 -13.26 4.40
C GLU A 301 -18.63 -12.36 5.58
N LEU A 302 -18.73 -11.05 5.40
CA LEU A 302 -19.10 -10.05 6.39
C LEU A 302 -20.36 -9.29 5.98
#